data_624c532f32ce7d875da90a3beb2ea507
#
_entry.id   624c532f32ce7d875da90a3beb2ea507
#
_cell.length_a   1.000
_cell.length_b   1.000
_cell.length_c   1.000
_cell.angle_alpha   90.00
_cell.angle_beta   90.00
_cell.angle_gamma   90.00
#
_symmetry.space_group_name_H-M   'P 1'
#
loop_
_entity.id
_entity.type
_entity.pdbx_description
1 polymer ?
#
loop_
_entity_poly.entity_id
_entity_poly.type
_entity_poly.pdbx_seq_one_letter_code
_entity_poly.pdbx_strand_id
1 'polypeptide(L)'
;DQLVERDGVWFAEISSKGRATTEVVAESVDDIIRHFPWPKSMRWGTGTLRWVRPIKRILALFDGAVIPFEVDGIQSGDVTEGHRFMGAGQPFAVKDFADYRTKLERNFVLLDVADRKLRILEGAKAVCAARGLALVDDDGLLDEVSGLAEWPTPILGDMDPQFLALPPEVVQLSMKVHQKYFAVREPGKKGLAPHFVVVANVEATDGGQALAAGNAKVLSARLSDAEFFWTEDQKVGFDAWNAKLKDVTFHAKLGTLAERVDRIAALAREIAPLVGADPAQAEQAARLSKADLASGMVGEFPELQGIMGGYYARLAGQPDAVADAVRDHYKPCLLYTS
;
A
#
# COMPACT_ATOMS: atom_id res chain seq x y z
N ASP A 1 -21.90 35.35 33.69
CA ASP A 1 -21.09 36.07 32.71
C ASP A 1 -20.76 37.44 33.31
N GLN A 2 -19.47 37.71 33.49
CA GLN A 2 -19.01 39.02 33.97
C GLN A 2 -18.25 39.72 32.84
N LEU A 3 -18.52 41.01 32.70
CA LEU A 3 -17.71 41.90 31.86
C LEU A 3 -16.54 42.39 32.73
N VAL A 4 -15.33 42.16 32.27
CA VAL A 4 -14.09 42.59 32.96
C VAL A 4 -13.32 43.49 32.01
N GLU A 5 -12.99 44.70 32.48
CA GLU A 5 -12.12 45.63 31.74
C GLU A 5 -10.66 45.32 32.05
N ARG A 6 -9.83 45.09 31.01
CA ARG A 6 -8.39 44.96 31.11
C ARG A 6 -7.75 45.84 30.04
N ASP A 7 -6.88 46.75 30.47
CA ASP A 7 -6.16 47.69 29.60
C ASP A 7 -7.07 48.48 28.64
N GLY A 8 -8.25 48.91 29.12
CA GLY A 8 -9.21 49.66 28.32
C GLY A 8 -10.04 48.84 27.31
N VAL A 9 -9.91 47.48 27.33
CA VAL A 9 -10.69 46.57 26.49
C VAL A 9 -11.60 45.72 27.39
N TRP A 10 -12.87 45.64 26.99
CA TRP A 10 -13.88 44.85 27.67
C TRP A 10 -13.85 43.39 27.23
N PHE A 11 -13.73 42.47 28.17
CA PHE A 11 -13.78 41.03 27.97
C PHE A 11 -15.03 40.44 28.63
N ALA A 12 -15.70 39.54 27.94
CA ALA A 12 -16.72 38.70 28.57
C ALA A 12 -16.03 37.46 29.17
N GLU A 13 -15.95 37.36 30.48
CA GLU A 13 -15.52 36.17 31.15
C GLU A 13 -16.68 35.17 31.26
N ILE A 14 -16.58 34.06 30.52
CA ILE A 14 -17.56 33.00 30.54
C ILE A 14 -16.96 31.85 31.39
N SER A 15 -17.58 31.56 32.51
CA SER A 15 -17.26 30.40 33.31
C SER A 15 -18.24 29.28 33.02
N SER A 16 -17.79 28.18 32.45
CA SER A 16 -18.61 26.98 32.30
C SER A 16 -18.18 25.92 33.30
N LYS A 17 -19.13 25.30 33.99
CA LYS A 17 -18.87 24.17 34.88
C LYS A 17 -18.43 23.00 34.04
N GLY A 18 -17.30 22.37 34.37
CA GLY A 18 -16.83 21.14 33.72
C GLY A 18 -17.85 20.00 33.86
N ARG A 19 -17.90 19.13 32.85
CA ARG A 19 -18.73 17.92 32.86
C ARG A 19 -17.90 16.72 33.30
N ALA A 20 -18.54 15.66 33.77
CA ALA A 20 -17.83 14.42 34.09
C ALA A 20 -17.23 13.80 32.81
N THR A 21 -15.98 13.29 32.88
CA THR A 21 -15.29 12.69 31.75
C THR A 21 -16.10 11.55 31.13
N THR A 22 -16.75 10.75 31.96
CA THR A 22 -17.59 9.61 31.50
C THR A 22 -18.78 10.05 30.64
N GLU A 23 -19.43 11.17 30.98
CA GLU A 23 -20.52 11.75 30.18
C GLU A 23 -20.02 12.23 28.81
N VAL A 24 -18.92 13.00 28.85
CA VAL A 24 -18.34 13.56 27.61
C VAL A 24 -17.87 12.45 26.66
N VAL A 25 -17.22 11.41 27.20
CA VAL A 25 -16.75 10.27 26.39
C VAL A 25 -17.94 9.50 25.79
N ALA A 26 -18.98 9.21 26.58
CA ALA A 26 -20.16 8.47 26.09
C ALA A 26 -20.82 9.19 24.91
N GLU A 27 -21.03 10.49 25.00
CA GLU A 27 -21.61 11.28 23.93
C GLU A 27 -20.68 11.39 22.71
N SER A 28 -19.40 11.67 22.94
CA SER A 28 -18.42 11.87 21.86
C SER A 28 -18.18 10.59 21.06
N VAL A 29 -18.16 9.42 21.70
CA VAL A 29 -17.90 8.15 21.02
C VAL A 29 -19.05 7.76 20.11
N ASP A 30 -20.31 7.97 20.52
CA ASP A 30 -21.46 7.72 19.64
C ASP A 30 -21.41 8.62 18.40
N ASP A 31 -21.13 9.91 18.59
CA ASP A 31 -21.02 10.87 17.48
C ASP A 31 -19.86 10.51 16.53
N ILE A 32 -18.68 10.19 17.07
CA ILE A 32 -17.52 9.77 16.28
C ILE A 32 -17.84 8.52 15.46
N ILE A 33 -18.45 7.50 16.06
CA ILE A 33 -18.78 6.25 15.35
C ILE A 33 -19.75 6.51 14.21
N ARG A 34 -20.78 7.35 14.41
CA ARG A 34 -21.80 7.64 13.38
C ARG A 34 -21.27 8.48 12.23
N HIS A 35 -20.33 9.37 12.48
CA HIS A 35 -19.84 10.36 11.52
C HIS A 35 -18.41 10.08 11.06
N PHE A 36 -17.81 8.91 11.38
CA PHE A 36 -16.45 8.61 11.00
C PHE A 36 -16.28 8.57 9.47
N PRO A 37 -15.33 9.34 8.89
CA PRO A 37 -15.21 9.51 7.45
C PRO A 37 -14.50 8.33 6.77
N TRP A 38 -15.09 7.14 6.84
CA TRP A 38 -14.54 5.97 6.17
C TRP A 38 -14.53 6.12 4.66
N PRO A 39 -13.40 5.91 3.95
CA PRO A 39 -13.36 5.86 2.49
C PRO A 39 -14.27 4.76 1.92
N LYS A 40 -14.32 3.62 2.62
CA LYS A 40 -15.22 2.50 2.34
C LYS A 40 -15.81 1.98 3.64
N SER A 41 -17.09 1.80 3.67
CA SER A 41 -17.83 1.27 4.82
C SER A 41 -18.96 0.37 4.38
N MET A 42 -19.46 -0.45 5.27
CA MET A 42 -20.60 -1.33 5.04
C MET A 42 -21.69 -1.13 6.09
N ARG A 43 -22.89 -1.59 5.78
CA ARG A 43 -23.98 -1.80 6.73
C ARG A 43 -24.14 -3.30 6.95
N TRP A 44 -24.71 -3.69 8.06
CA TRP A 44 -24.98 -5.09 8.37
C TRP A 44 -26.35 -5.25 9.05
N GLY A 45 -26.90 -6.46 8.98
CA GLY A 45 -28.21 -6.77 9.52
C GLY A 45 -29.29 -5.84 8.92
N THR A 46 -30.22 -5.38 9.77
CA THR A 46 -31.29 -4.44 9.43
C THR A 46 -30.98 -3.00 9.84
N GLY A 47 -29.80 -2.76 10.45
CA GLY A 47 -29.38 -1.45 10.95
C GLY A 47 -28.98 -0.48 9.85
N THR A 48 -28.86 0.79 10.23
CA THR A 48 -28.43 1.88 9.35
C THR A 48 -26.99 2.32 9.60
N LEU A 49 -26.39 1.87 10.71
CA LEU A 49 -25.01 2.20 11.08
C LEU A 49 -24.02 1.78 9.98
N ARG A 50 -23.09 2.67 9.68
CA ARG A 50 -22.01 2.42 8.72
C ARG A 50 -20.67 2.39 9.44
N TRP A 51 -19.92 1.31 9.27
CA TRP A 51 -18.57 1.15 9.79
C TRP A 51 -17.72 0.36 8.80
N VAL A 52 -16.39 0.34 8.98
CA VAL A 52 -15.50 -0.40 8.08
C VAL A 52 -15.81 -1.89 8.06
N ARG A 53 -16.19 -2.46 9.21
CA ARG A 53 -16.68 -3.86 9.40
C ARG A 53 -17.71 -3.88 10.51
N PRO A 54 -18.56 -4.92 10.61
CA PRO A 54 -19.53 -5.05 11.69
C PRO A 54 -18.88 -4.95 13.07
N ILE A 55 -19.36 -4.01 13.89
CA ILE A 55 -18.94 -3.89 15.28
C ILE A 55 -19.61 -5.01 16.08
N LYS A 56 -18.83 -5.74 16.86
CA LYS A 56 -19.33 -6.79 17.74
C LYS A 56 -19.39 -6.37 19.20
N ARG A 57 -18.42 -5.58 19.63
CA ARG A 57 -18.23 -5.15 21.01
C ARG A 57 -17.65 -3.75 21.05
N ILE A 58 -17.92 -3.05 22.13
CA ILE A 58 -17.34 -1.78 22.45
C ILE A 58 -16.70 -1.91 23.84
N LEU A 59 -15.38 -1.76 23.92
CA LEU A 59 -14.65 -1.75 25.18
C LEU A 59 -14.41 -0.30 25.58
N ALA A 60 -14.97 0.10 26.73
CA ALA A 60 -14.83 1.48 27.22
C ALA A 60 -14.68 1.50 28.73
N LEU A 61 -13.46 1.81 29.19
CA LEU A 61 -13.10 1.88 30.59
C LEU A 61 -12.48 3.25 30.92
N PHE A 62 -12.84 3.77 32.08
CA PHE A 62 -12.22 4.94 32.67
C PHE A 62 -12.07 4.73 34.17
N ASP A 63 -10.86 4.89 34.69
CA ASP A 63 -10.53 4.70 36.11
C ASP A 63 -11.04 3.37 36.69
N GLY A 64 -10.87 2.28 35.94
CA GLY A 64 -11.27 0.93 36.33
C GLY A 64 -12.76 0.63 36.24
N ALA A 65 -13.59 1.59 35.82
CA ALA A 65 -15.04 1.41 35.65
C ALA A 65 -15.46 1.48 34.18
N VAL A 66 -16.52 0.74 33.83
CA VAL A 66 -17.13 0.80 32.50
C VAL A 66 -17.81 2.16 32.33
N ILE A 67 -17.56 2.83 31.19
CA ILE A 67 -18.34 3.99 30.76
C ILE A 67 -19.59 3.45 30.06
N PRO A 68 -20.80 3.60 30.64
CA PRO A 68 -22.00 3.02 30.07
C PRO A 68 -22.55 3.86 28.91
N PHE A 69 -22.60 3.29 27.73
CA PHE A 69 -23.31 3.83 26.55
C PHE A 69 -23.63 2.71 25.56
N GLU A 70 -24.46 3.03 24.58
CA GLU A 70 -24.89 2.08 23.55
C GLU A 70 -24.78 2.74 22.17
N VAL A 71 -24.32 1.97 21.19
CA VAL A 71 -24.33 2.36 19.77
C VAL A 71 -24.98 1.26 18.96
N ASP A 72 -26.12 1.57 18.35
CA ASP A 72 -26.86 0.65 17.46
C ASP A 72 -27.16 -0.72 18.09
N GLY A 73 -27.56 -0.74 19.36
CA GLY A 73 -27.87 -1.95 20.14
C GLY A 73 -26.65 -2.66 20.74
N ILE A 74 -25.44 -2.10 20.58
CA ILE A 74 -24.21 -2.66 21.14
C ILE A 74 -23.86 -1.89 22.41
N GLN A 75 -23.97 -2.55 23.55
CA GLN A 75 -23.59 -1.98 24.84
C GLN A 75 -22.06 -1.94 25.00
N SER A 76 -21.55 -0.83 25.56
CA SER A 76 -20.17 -0.77 26.02
C SER A 76 -19.96 -1.70 27.23
N GLY A 77 -18.72 -2.16 27.42
CA GLY A 77 -18.37 -3.08 28.49
C GLY A 77 -16.87 -3.15 28.76
N ASP A 78 -16.48 -4.15 29.52
CA ASP A 78 -15.10 -4.47 29.87
C ASP A 78 -14.57 -5.75 29.21
N VAL A 79 -15.35 -6.37 28.28
CA VAL A 79 -15.06 -7.68 27.71
C VAL A 79 -14.53 -7.54 26.27
N THR A 80 -13.45 -8.27 25.98
CA THR A 80 -12.86 -8.37 24.62
C THR A 80 -12.58 -9.82 24.24
N GLU A 81 -12.02 -10.02 23.05
CA GLU A 81 -11.63 -11.34 22.51
C GLU A 81 -10.18 -11.28 22.04
N GLY A 82 -9.50 -12.43 22.05
CA GLY A 82 -8.18 -12.60 21.45
C GLY A 82 -8.26 -13.01 19.98
N HIS A 83 -7.15 -13.50 19.46
CA HIS A 83 -7.02 -13.98 18.09
C HIS A 83 -8.02 -15.11 17.80
N ARG A 84 -8.70 -14.98 16.67
CA ARG A 84 -9.84 -15.87 16.31
C ARG A 84 -9.49 -17.36 16.27
N PHE A 85 -8.29 -17.70 15.80
CA PHE A 85 -7.86 -19.08 15.59
C PHE A 85 -6.85 -19.58 16.61
N MET A 86 -6.00 -18.69 17.14
CA MET A 86 -4.92 -19.04 18.05
C MET A 86 -5.24 -18.72 19.51
N GLY A 87 -6.17 -17.80 19.76
CA GLY A 87 -6.65 -17.46 21.11
C GLY A 87 -7.47 -18.60 21.72
N ALA A 88 -7.81 -18.45 23.02
CA ALA A 88 -8.59 -19.43 23.76
C ALA A 88 -10.06 -19.60 23.28
N GLY A 89 -10.48 -18.80 22.30
CA GLY A 89 -11.84 -18.84 21.74
C GLY A 89 -12.94 -18.35 22.69
N GLN A 90 -12.58 -17.84 23.88
CA GLN A 90 -13.50 -17.32 24.88
C GLN A 90 -13.23 -15.83 25.12
N PRO A 91 -14.29 -15.02 25.24
CA PRO A 91 -14.15 -13.63 25.68
C PRO A 91 -13.59 -13.53 27.08
N PHE A 92 -12.86 -12.46 27.37
CA PHE A 92 -12.29 -12.16 28.69
C PHE A 92 -12.49 -10.70 29.08
N ALA A 93 -12.71 -10.47 30.38
CA ALA A 93 -12.80 -9.12 30.92
C ALA A 93 -11.41 -8.52 31.15
N VAL A 94 -11.33 -7.19 31.06
CA VAL A 94 -10.13 -6.41 31.33
C VAL A 94 -10.42 -5.28 32.33
N LYS A 95 -9.41 -4.86 33.07
CA LYS A 95 -9.56 -3.88 34.15
C LYS A 95 -9.06 -2.49 33.78
N ASP A 96 -8.00 -2.45 32.97
CA ASP A 96 -7.30 -1.25 32.56
C ASP A 96 -6.50 -1.52 31.29
N PHE A 97 -5.82 -0.50 30.78
CA PHE A 97 -5.03 -0.61 29.54
C PHE A 97 -3.86 -1.61 29.65
N ALA A 98 -3.20 -1.68 30.80
CA ALA A 98 -2.07 -2.60 31.00
C ALA A 98 -2.54 -4.07 31.01
N ASP A 99 -3.65 -4.35 31.70
CA ASP A 99 -4.30 -5.66 31.71
C ASP A 99 -4.81 -6.03 30.31
N TYR A 100 -5.42 -5.08 29.59
CA TYR A 100 -5.88 -5.24 28.20
C TYR A 100 -4.73 -5.66 27.27
N ARG A 101 -3.63 -4.90 27.25
CA ARG A 101 -2.44 -5.19 26.43
C ARG A 101 -1.88 -6.57 26.76
N THR A 102 -1.69 -6.88 28.05
CA THR A 102 -1.13 -8.16 28.50
C THR A 102 -2.01 -9.35 28.12
N LYS A 103 -3.33 -9.21 28.28
CA LYS A 103 -4.27 -10.29 27.93
C LYS A 103 -4.39 -10.48 26.42
N LEU A 104 -4.36 -9.42 25.63
CA LEU A 104 -4.35 -9.51 24.18
C LEU A 104 -3.10 -10.27 23.70
N GLU A 105 -1.91 -9.91 24.18
CA GLU A 105 -0.66 -10.56 23.80
C GLU A 105 -0.67 -12.07 24.16
N ARG A 106 -1.15 -12.43 25.34
CA ARG A 106 -1.35 -13.85 25.74
C ARG A 106 -2.36 -14.60 24.88
N ASN A 107 -3.24 -13.87 24.22
CA ASN A 107 -4.22 -14.40 23.28
C ASN A 107 -3.90 -14.09 21.81
N PHE A 108 -2.60 -13.94 21.50
CA PHE A 108 -2.06 -13.79 20.14
C PHE A 108 -2.56 -12.54 19.40
N VAL A 109 -2.64 -11.42 20.09
CA VAL A 109 -2.93 -10.10 19.49
C VAL A 109 -1.89 -9.08 19.96
N LEU A 110 -1.07 -8.58 19.05
CA LEU A 110 -0.18 -7.46 19.27
C LEU A 110 -0.94 -6.17 19.00
N LEU A 111 -1.21 -5.41 20.05
CA LEU A 111 -1.99 -4.17 19.96
C LEU A 111 -1.22 -3.06 19.26
N ASP A 112 0.06 -2.88 19.59
CA ASP A 112 0.89 -1.80 19.07
C ASP A 112 1.35 -2.08 17.64
N VAL A 113 1.19 -1.09 16.76
CA VAL A 113 1.61 -1.17 15.36
C VAL A 113 3.13 -1.28 15.23
N ALA A 114 3.88 -0.58 16.11
CA ALA A 114 5.34 -0.64 16.11
C ALA A 114 5.84 -2.04 16.47
N ASP A 115 5.23 -2.69 17.45
CA ASP A 115 5.55 -4.07 17.84
C ASP A 115 5.26 -5.05 16.67
N ARG A 116 4.15 -4.86 15.95
CA ARG A 116 3.84 -5.67 14.75
C ARG A 116 4.84 -5.47 13.62
N LYS A 117 5.21 -4.22 13.32
CA LYS A 117 6.24 -3.91 12.31
C LYS A 117 7.58 -4.54 12.65
N LEU A 118 8.02 -4.40 13.91
CA LEU A 118 9.26 -5.00 14.37
C LEU A 118 9.24 -6.53 14.21
N ARG A 119 8.18 -7.19 14.65
CA ARG A 119 8.00 -8.64 14.50
C ARG A 119 8.01 -9.08 13.05
N ILE A 120 7.36 -8.33 12.15
CA ILE A 120 7.40 -8.62 10.70
C ILE A 120 8.82 -8.50 10.17
N LEU A 121 9.50 -7.39 10.45
CA LEU A 121 10.81 -7.10 9.89
C LEU A 121 11.87 -8.09 10.38
N GLU A 122 11.92 -8.34 11.68
CA GLU A 122 12.87 -9.30 12.29
C GLU A 122 12.60 -10.73 11.82
N GLY A 123 11.32 -11.14 11.83
CA GLY A 123 10.93 -12.46 11.38
C GLY A 123 11.20 -12.67 9.88
N ALA A 124 10.90 -11.69 9.02
CA ALA A 124 11.19 -11.74 7.59
C ALA A 124 12.71 -11.83 7.32
N LYS A 125 13.50 -11.02 8.02
CA LYS A 125 14.98 -11.11 7.93
C LYS A 125 15.50 -12.45 8.40
N ALA A 126 14.96 -13.00 9.48
CA ALA A 126 15.38 -14.30 10.01
C ALA A 126 15.09 -15.46 9.04
N VAL A 127 13.89 -15.52 8.45
CA VAL A 127 13.55 -16.58 7.49
C VAL A 127 14.36 -16.47 6.20
N CYS A 128 14.69 -15.25 5.76
CA CYS A 128 15.61 -15.03 4.63
C CYS A 128 17.04 -15.48 4.97
N ALA A 129 17.58 -15.04 6.11
CA ALA A 129 18.93 -15.36 6.53
C ALA A 129 19.17 -16.85 6.71
N ALA A 130 18.17 -17.60 7.17
CA ALA A 130 18.22 -19.06 7.32
C ALA A 130 18.49 -19.80 5.98
N ARG A 131 18.21 -19.14 4.84
CA ARG A 131 18.49 -19.66 3.47
C ARG A 131 19.57 -18.87 2.73
N GLY A 132 20.35 -18.05 3.42
CA GLY A 132 21.41 -17.23 2.81
C GLY A 132 20.88 -16.10 1.92
N LEU A 133 19.66 -15.66 2.16
CA LEU A 133 18.95 -14.64 1.40
C LEU A 133 18.84 -13.32 2.19
N ALA A 134 18.49 -12.24 1.51
CA ALA A 134 18.21 -10.94 2.11
C ALA A 134 16.83 -10.43 1.68
N LEU A 135 16.10 -9.84 2.63
CA LEU A 135 14.86 -9.14 2.36
C LEU A 135 15.14 -7.88 1.51
N VAL A 136 14.25 -7.57 0.59
CA VAL A 136 14.23 -6.25 -0.07
C VAL A 136 13.42 -5.31 0.81
N ASP A 137 14.03 -4.22 1.25
CA ASP A 137 13.36 -3.26 2.12
C ASP A 137 12.22 -2.55 1.37
N ASP A 138 11.05 -2.46 2.01
CA ASP A 138 9.88 -1.75 1.52
C ASP A 138 9.04 -1.26 2.72
N ASP A 139 9.30 -0.04 3.17
CA ASP A 139 8.65 0.56 4.33
C ASP A 139 7.14 0.74 4.11
N GLY A 140 6.73 1.11 2.89
CA GLY A 140 5.31 1.27 2.55
C GLY A 140 4.54 -0.06 2.63
N LEU A 141 5.15 -1.15 2.18
CA LEU A 141 4.57 -2.49 2.30
C LEU A 141 4.55 -2.95 3.76
N LEU A 142 5.61 -2.66 4.53
CA LEU A 142 5.67 -2.97 5.96
C LEU A 142 4.55 -2.27 6.72
N ASP A 143 4.29 -0.99 6.42
CA ASP A 143 3.20 -0.21 6.99
C ASP A 143 1.85 -0.86 6.69
N GLU A 144 1.60 -1.20 5.44
CA GLU A 144 0.37 -1.82 5.01
C GLU A 144 0.16 -3.20 5.67
N VAL A 145 1.15 -4.06 5.61
CA VAL A 145 1.06 -5.44 6.12
C VAL A 145 0.91 -5.47 7.65
N SER A 146 1.51 -4.53 8.37
CA SER A 146 1.34 -4.41 9.82
C SER A 146 -0.12 -4.17 10.25
N GLY A 147 -0.95 -3.63 9.35
CA GLY A 147 -2.38 -3.45 9.56
C GLY A 147 -3.23 -4.68 9.21
N LEU A 148 -2.66 -5.71 8.58
CA LEU A 148 -3.39 -6.89 8.10
C LEU A 148 -3.33 -8.10 9.03
N ALA A 149 -2.39 -8.13 9.97
CA ALA A 149 -2.17 -9.27 10.86
C ALA A 149 -2.11 -8.81 12.34
N GLU A 150 -2.87 -9.49 13.19
CA GLU A 150 -2.85 -9.29 14.64
C GLU A 150 -1.66 -9.99 15.31
N TRP A 151 -1.24 -11.12 14.72
CA TRP A 151 -0.08 -11.92 15.14
C TRP A 151 0.76 -12.28 13.92
N PRO A 152 1.53 -11.31 13.41
CA PRO A 152 2.25 -11.50 12.16
C PRO A 152 3.31 -12.59 12.25
N THR A 153 3.26 -13.51 11.31
CA THR A 153 4.17 -14.66 11.19
C THR A 153 4.75 -14.68 9.77
N PRO A 154 5.95 -14.16 9.55
CA PRO A 154 6.62 -14.20 8.25
C PRO A 154 6.98 -15.61 7.83
N ILE A 155 6.68 -15.97 6.58
CA ILE A 155 6.95 -17.27 5.97
C ILE A 155 7.65 -17.04 4.64
N LEU A 156 8.77 -17.74 4.40
CA LEU A 156 9.47 -17.72 3.13
C LEU A 156 8.86 -18.76 2.19
N GLY A 157 8.48 -18.31 0.99
CA GLY A 157 7.96 -19.15 -0.09
C GLY A 157 8.87 -19.15 -1.31
N ASP A 158 8.72 -20.16 -2.15
CA ASP A 158 9.47 -20.32 -3.39
C ASP A 158 8.62 -19.88 -4.59
N MET A 159 9.25 -19.18 -5.53
CA MET A 159 8.68 -18.76 -6.80
C MET A 159 9.40 -19.53 -7.93
N ASP A 160 8.68 -19.86 -9.00
CA ASP A 160 9.31 -20.47 -10.16
C ASP A 160 10.40 -19.53 -10.74
N PRO A 161 11.64 -19.98 -10.88
CA PRO A 161 12.74 -19.17 -11.41
C PRO A 161 12.51 -18.62 -12.82
N GLN A 162 11.63 -19.22 -13.62
CA GLN A 162 11.31 -18.73 -14.96
C GLN A 162 10.82 -17.27 -14.94
N PHE A 163 10.09 -16.85 -13.90
CA PHE A 163 9.58 -15.50 -13.77
C PHE A 163 10.65 -14.44 -13.53
N LEU A 164 11.89 -14.82 -13.23
CA LEU A 164 13.03 -13.90 -13.19
C LEU A 164 13.44 -13.40 -14.59
N ALA A 165 12.88 -13.96 -15.66
CA ALA A 165 13.01 -13.40 -17.02
C ALA A 165 12.19 -12.14 -17.24
N LEU A 166 11.20 -11.89 -16.40
CA LEU A 166 10.44 -10.63 -16.38
C LEU A 166 11.28 -9.47 -15.81
N PRO A 167 11.01 -8.22 -16.17
CA PRO A 167 11.58 -7.07 -15.48
C PRO A 167 11.37 -7.18 -13.98
N PRO A 168 12.42 -6.95 -13.16
CA PRO A 168 12.31 -7.10 -11.69
C PRO A 168 11.24 -6.20 -11.07
N GLU A 169 10.96 -5.04 -11.66
CA GLU A 169 9.91 -4.14 -11.20
C GLU A 169 8.51 -4.74 -11.40
N VAL A 170 8.30 -5.51 -12.47
CA VAL A 170 7.04 -6.23 -12.72
C VAL A 170 6.84 -7.31 -11.65
N VAL A 171 7.87 -8.11 -11.39
CA VAL A 171 7.82 -9.18 -10.37
C VAL A 171 7.56 -8.58 -8.98
N GLN A 172 8.31 -7.54 -8.61
CA GLN A 172 8.18 -6.89 -7.31
C GLN A 172 6.82 -6.24 -7.12
N LEU A 173 6.31 -5.56 -8.16
CA LEU A 173 5.00 -4.92 -8.10
C LEU A 173 3.86 -5.95 -8.00
N SER A 174 3.93 -7.05 -8.76
CA SER A 174 2.98 -8.15 -8.67
C SER A 174 2.92 -8.75 -7.26
N MET A 175 4.08 -8.95 -6.64
CA MET A 175 4.17 -9.39 -5.24
C MET A 175 3.53 -8.37 -4.29
N LYS A 176 3.89 -7.09 -4.42
CA LYS A 176 3.48 -6.01 -3.52
C LYS A 176 1.99 -5.68 -3.62
N VAL A 177 1.52 -5.36 -4.83
CA VAL A 177 0.17 -4.79 -5.03
C VAL A 177 -0.90 -5.86 -4.84
N HIS A 178 -0.73 -7.02 -5.44
CA HIS A 178 -1.78 -8.04 -5.44
C HIS A 178 -1.72 -8.96 -4.22
N GLN A 179 -0.52 -9.29 -3.74
CA GLN A 179 -0.36 -10.35 -2.75
C GLN A 179 0.18 -9.87 -1.40
N LYS A 180 0.68 -8.64 -1.32
CA LYS A 180 1.32 -8.09 -0.12
C LYS A 180 2.54 -8.90 0.34
N TYR A 181 3.32 -9.43 -0.63
CA TYR A 181 4.55 -10.17 -0.38
C TYR A 181 5.76 -9.27 -0.53
N PHE A 182 6.75 -9.51 0.32
CA PHE A 182 8.06 -8.88 0.21
C PHE A 182 8.93 -9.66 -0.78
N ALA A 183 9.63 -8.92 -1.62
CA ALA A 183 10.63 -9.47 -2.51
C ALA A 183 11.91 -9.84 -1.76
N VAL A 184 12.67 -10.78 -2.32
CA VAL A 184 13.88 -11.33 -1.74
C VAL A 184 15.02 -11.27 -2.75
N ARG A 185 16.25 -11.11 -2.28
CA ARG A 185 17.45 -11.10 -3.12
C ARG A 185 18.56 -11.99 -2.53
N GLU A 186 19.49 -12.41 -3.37
CA GLU A 186 20.73 -12.99 -2.90
C GLU A 186 21.73 -11.88 -2.54
N PRO A 187 22.37 -11.93 -1.37
CA PRO A 187 23.38 -10.95 -0.99
C PRO A 187 24.51 -10.85 -2.02
N GLY A 188 24.84 -9.62 -2.43
CA GLY A 188 25.91 -9.36 -3.41
C GLY A 188 25.56 -9.62 -4.87
N LYS A 189 24.38 -10.18 -5.19
CA LYS A 189 23.90 -10.32 -6.56
C LYS A 189 22.93 -9.19 -6.92
N LYS A 190 22.92 -8.84 -8.21
CA LYS A 190 21.92 -7.91 -8.78
C LYS A 190 20.62 -8.68 -9.07
N GLY A 191 19.47 -8.01 -8.90
CA GLY A 191 18.16 -8.58 -9.19
C GLY A 191 17.52 -9.29 -8.00
N LEU A 192 16.39 -9.93 -8.28
CA LEU A 192 15.60 -10.66 -7.28
C LEU A 192 16.03 -12.13 -7.22
N ALA A 193 15.80 -12.76 -6.06
CA ALA A 193 15.86 -14.22 -5.93
C ALA A 193 14.47 -14.83 -6.20
N PRO A 194 14.39 -16.11 -6.60
CA PRO A 194 13.11 -16.78 -6.88
C PRO A 194 12.39 -17.18 -5.57
N HIS A 195 12.19 -16.18 -4.69
CA HIS A 195 11.60 -16.37 -3.38
C HIS A 195 10.77 -15.13 -3.02
N PHE A 196 9.83 -15.32 -2.09
CA PHE A 196 9.05 -14.22 -1.52
C PHE A 196 8.81 -14.44 -0.03
N VAL A 197 8.55 -13.38 0.72
CA VAL A 197 8.08 -13.49 2.10
C VAL A 197 6.62 -13.05 2.17
N VAL A 198 5.78 -13.93 2.67
CA VAL A 198 4.39 -13.66 3.03
C VAL A 198 4.26 -13.55 4.54
N VAL A 199 3.39 -12.66 5.02
CA VAL A 199 3.10 -12.54 6.45
C VAL A 199 1.73 -13.15 6.72
N ALA A 200 1.74 -14.32 7.36
CA ALA A 200 0.52 -14.95 7.82
C ALA A 200 0.03 -14.33 9.14
N ASN A 201 -1.26 -14.49 9.44
CA ASN A 201 -1.84 -14.11 10.73
C ASN A 201 -1.99 -15.32 11.67
N VAL A 202 -1.21 -16.37 11.47
CA VAL A 202 -1.24 -17.60 12.28
C VAL A 202 0.13 -18.25 12.32
N GLU A 203 0.45 -18.93 13.41
CA GLU A 203 1.55 -19.88 13.49
C GLU A 203 1.00 -21.26 13.09
N ALA A 204 1.33 -21.69 11.88
CA ALA A 204 0.87 -22.96 11.37
C ALA A 204 1.69 -24.14 11.98
N THR A 205 1.01 -25.24 12.28
CA THR A 205 1.62 -26.43 12.93
C THR A 205 2.63 -27.14 12.06
N ASP A 206 2.58 -26.92 10.73
CA ASP A 206 3.53 -27.44 9.74
C ASP A 206 4.70 -26.47 9.45
N GLY A 207 4.88 -25.43 10.27
CA GLY A 207 5.87 -24.38 10.03
C GLY A 207 5.53 -23.48 8.83
N GLY A 208 4.30 -23.52 8.34
CA GLY A 208 3.83 -22.68 7.24
C GLY A 208 4.04 -23.24 5.84
N GLN A 209 4.43 -24.51 5.71
CA GLN A 209 4.72 -25.14 4.39
C GLN A 209 3.50 -25.13 3.47
N ALA A 210 2.31 -25.50 3.97
CA ALA A 210 1.08 -25.50 3.19
C ALA A 210 0.69 -24.08 2.78
N LEU A 211 0.88 -23.10 3.68
CA LEU A 211 0.65 -21.68 3.39
C LEU A 211 1.61 -21.18 2.29
N ALA A 212 2.90 -21.46 2.42
CA ALA A 212 3.89 -21.08 1.40
C ALA A 212 3.55 -21.66 0.03
N ALA A 213 3.23 -22.96 -0.05
CA ALA A 213 2.83 -23.63 -1.29
C ALA A 213 1.53 -23.05 -1.90
N GLY A 214 0.54 -22.76 -1.07
CA GLY A 214 -0.70 -22.11 -1.52
C GLY A 214 -0.47 -20.72 -2.09
N ASN A 215 0.33 -19.91 -1.40
CA ASN A 215 0.68 -18.56 -1.83
C ASN A 215 1.56 -18.56 -3.10
N ALA A 216 2.46 -19.54 -3.23
CA ALA A 216 3.27 -19.75 -4.45
C ALA A 216 2.39 -19.99 -5.69
N LYS A 217 1.33 -20.79 -5.58
CA LYS A 217 0.37 -21.03 -6.68
C LYS A 217 -0.35 -19.74 -7.10
N VAL A 218 -0.79 -18.94 -6.13
CA VAL A 218 -1.45 -17.65 -6.42
C VAL A 218 -0.48 -16.69 -7.11
N LEU A 219 0.74 -16.58 -6.59
CA LEU A 219 1.77 -15.74 -7.19
C LEU A 219 2.10 -16.20 -8.62
N SER A 220 2.26 -17.51 -8.87
CA SER A 220 2.53 -18.06 -10.20
C SER A 220 1.42 -17.68 -11.20
N ALA A 221 0.15 -17.75 -10.81
CA ALA A 221 -0.95 -17.35 -11.68
C ALA A 221 -0.83 -15.87 -12.08
N ARG A 222 -0.53 -14.97 -11.12
CA ARG A 222 -0.36 -13.55 -11.39
C ARG A 222 0.86 -13.23 -12.26
N LEU A 223 1.97 -13.93 -12.02
CA LEU A 223 3.17 -13.75 -12.82
C LEU A 223 3.02 -14.32 -14.24
N SER A 224 2.24 -15.39 -14.42
CA SER A 224 1.89 -15.89 -15.75
C SER A 224 1.05 -14.89 -16.54
N ASP A 225 0.12 -14.18 -15.90
CA ASP A 225 -0.61 -13.08 -16.54
C ASP A 225 0.36 -11.96 -16.98
N ALA A 226 1.30 -11.59 -16.10
CA ALA A 226 2.32 -10.59 -16.42
C ALA A 226 3.26 -11.05 -17.56
N GLU A 227 3.66 -12.32 -17.58
CA GLU A 227 4.46 -12.92 -18.67
C GLU A 227 3.73 -12.89 -20.00
N PHE A 228 2.44 -13.15 -19.99
CA PHE A 228 1.59 -13.01 -21.17
C PHE A 228 1.63 -11.58 -21.71
N PHE A 229 1.36 -10.56 -20.89
CA PHE A 229 1.43 -9.16 -21.31
C PHE A 229 2.83 -8.78 -21.80
N TRP A 230 3.88 -9.20 -21.08
CA TRP A 230 5.26 -8.96 -21.49
C TRP A 230 5.56 -9.49 -22.89
N THR A 231 5.09 -10.69 -23.19
CA THR A 231 5.33 -11.35 -24.47
C THR A 231 4.49 -10.74 -25.59
N GLU A 232 3.22 -10.42 -25.34
CA GLU A 232 2.33 -9.82 -26.35
C GLU A 232 2.72 -8.39 -26.69
N ASP A 233 3.08 -7.59 -25.68
CA ASP A 233 3.50 -6.20 -25.87
C ASP A 233 4.73 -6.07 -26.78
N GLN A 234 5.69 -7.01 -26.69
CA GLN A 234 6.86 -7.03 -27.56
C GLN A 234 6.51 -7.25 -29.05
N LYS A 235 5.37 -7.87 -29.35
CA LYS A 235 4.90 -8.08 -30.73
C LYS A 235 4.21 -6.84 -31.30
N VAL A 236 3.62 -6.00 -30.46
CA VAL A 236 2.84 -4.82 -30.87
C VAL A 236 3.74 -3.66 -31.26
N GLY A 237 4.60 -3.21 -30.36
CA GLY A 237 5.60 -2.17 -30.57
C GLY A 237 5.07 -0.74 -30.55
N PHE A 238 6.02 0.22 -30.60
CA PHE A 238 5.78 1.64 -30.37
C PHE A 238 4.86 2.31 -31.41
N ASP A 239 4.95 1.94 -32.67
CA ASP A 239 4.15 2.58 -33.74
C ASP A 239 2.65 2.34 -33.52
N ALA A 240 2.29 1.11 -33.18
CA ALA A 240 0.90 0.75 -32.90
C ALA A 240 0.40 1.40 -31.61
N TRP A 241 1.25 1.49 -30.56
CA TRP A 241 0.89 2.17 -29.33
C TRP A 241 0.72 3.67 -29.51
N ASN A 242 1.64 4.34 -30.23
CA ASN A 242 1.50 5.76 -30.54
C ASN A 242 0.25 6.07 -31.37
N ALA A 243 -0.13 5.17 -32.28
CA ALA A 243 -1.37 5.32 -33.04
C ALA A 243 -2.62 5.33 -32.12
N LYS A 244 -2.64 4.49 -31.07
CA LYS A 244 -3.73 4.45 -30.09
C LYS A 244 -3.83 5.70 -29.22
N LEU A 245 -2.75 6.46 -29.03
CA LEU A 245 -2.75 7.70 -28.23
C LEU A 245 -3.64 8.80 -28.84
N LYS A 246 -4.01 8.70 -30.10
CA LYS A 246 -4.96 9.62 -30.78
C LYS A 246 -6.37 9.48 -30.21
N ASP A 247 -6.70 8.30 -29.70
CA ASP A 247 -8.03 7.99 -29.17
C ASP A 247 -8.15 8.29 -27.67
N VAL A 248 -7.03 8.68 -27.03
CA VAL A 248 -6.99 8.98 -25.60
C VAL A 248 -7.04 10.49 -25.39
N THR A 249 -8.12 10.97 -24.83
CA THR A 249 -8.29 12.39 -24.47
C THR A 249 -7.37 12.74 -23.29
N PHE A 250 -6.45 13.67 -23.51
CA PHE A 250 -5.63 14.23 -22.43
C PHE A 250 -6.39 15.30 -21.65
N HIS A 251 -7.00 16.25 -22.35
CA HIS A 251 -7.76 17.33 -21.75
C HIS A 251 -8.72 17.92 -22.78
N ALA A 252 -9.97 18.26 -22.39
CA ALA A 252 -11.01 18.73 -23.30
C ALA A 252 -10.60 19.92 -24.18
N LYS A 253 -9.73 20.83 -23.66
CA LYS A 253 -9.25 22.02 -24.39
C LYS A 253 -7.88 21.84 -25.02
N LEU A 254 -7.11 20.84 -24.61
CA LEU A 254 -5.72 20.64 -25.05
C LEU A 254 -5.55 19.43 -25.97
N GLY A 255 -6.65 18.70 -26.23
CA GLY A 255 -6.70 17.61 -27.17
C GLY A 255 -6.26 16.26 -26.61
N THR A 256 -5.77 15.40 -27.50
CA THR A 256 -5.41 14.01 -27.24
C THR A 256 -4.00 13.86 -26.64
N LEU A 257 -3.69 12.64 -26.17
CA LEU A 257 -2.32 12.31 -25.76
C LEU A 257 -1.34 12.38 -26.93
N ALA A 258 -1.74 11.99 -28.14
CA ALA A 258 -0.89 12.11 -29.32
C ALA A 258 -0.48 13.57 -29.58
N GLU A 259 -1.44 14.48 -29.58
CA GLU A 259 -1.18 15.92 -29.74
C GLU A 259 -0.30 16.50 -28.60
N ARG A 260 -0.46 15.99 -27.38
CA ARG A 260 0.42 16.33 -26.26
C ARG A 260 1.86 15.85 -26.52
N VAL A 261 2.03 14.62 -26.98
CA VAL A 261 3.35 14.05 -27.31
C VAL A 261 4.02 14.87 -28.41
N ASP A 262 3.31 15.30 -29.45
CA ASP A 262 3.85 16.15 -30.51
C ASP A 262 4.39 17.48 -29.95
N ARG A 263 3.65 18.14 -29.07
CA ARG A 263 4.11 19.37 -28.41
C ARG A 263 5.34 19.13 -27.51
N ILE A 264 5.38 18.03 -26.75
CA ILE A 264 6.52 17.67 -25.90
C ILE A 264 7.75 17.38 -26.78
N ALA A 265 7.59 16.66 -27.88
CA ALA A 265 8.68 16.32 -28.78
C ALA A 265 9.30 17.56 -29.44
N ALA A 266 8.47 18.49 -29.92
CA ALA A 266 8.95 19.76 -30.47
C ALA A 266 9.72 20.58 -29.42
N LEU A 267 9.18 20.68 -28.20
CA LEU A 267 9.81 21.41 -27.10
C LEU A 267 11.12 20.75 -26.64
N ALA A 268 11.14 19.42 -26.51
CA ALA A 268 12.34 18.65 -26.13
C ALA A 268 13.48 18.88 -27.14
N ARG A 269 13.17 18.89 -28.45
CA ARG A 269 14.15 19.18 -29.49
C ARG A 269 14.72 20.58 -29.37
N GLU A 270 13.89 21.56 -29.06
CA GLU A 270 14.33 22.98 -28.91
C GLU A 270 15.15 23.21 -27.66
N ILE A 271 14.80 22.56 -26.55
CA ILE A 271 15.52 22.71 -25.28
C ILE A 271 16.83 21.94 -25.24
N ALA A 272 16.95 20.81 -25.92
CA ALA A 272 18.09 19.90 -25.86
C ALA A 272 19.47 20.60 -26.03
N PRO A 273 19.67 21.50 -27.01
CA PRO A 273 20.95 22.22 -27.15
C PRO A 273 21.30 23.09 -25.94
N LEU A 274 20.29 23.62 -25.23
CA LEU A 274 20.51 24.52 -24.08
C LEU A 274 21.11 23.77 -22.87
N VAL A 275 20.94 22.46 -22.85
CA VAL A 275 21.46 21.58 -21.78
C VAL A 275 22.55 20.63 -22.27
N GLY A 276 23.05 20.84 -23.51
CA GLY A 276 24.11 20.02 -24.09
C GLY A 276 23.67 18.61 -24.52
N ALA A 277 22.37 18.39 -24.70
CA ALA A 277 21.81 17.12 -25.16
C ALA A 277 21.64 17.08 -26.68
N ASP A 278 21.57 15.87 -27.27
CA ASP A 278 21.31 15.69 -28.69
C ASP A 278 19.80 15.92 -29.00
N PRO A 279 19.48 16.90 -29.91
CA PRO A 279 18.12 17.27 -30.21
C PRO A 279 17.30 16.14 -30.84
N ALA A 280 17.93 15.28 -31.65
CA ALA A 280 17.21 14.17 -32.29
C ALA A 280 16.87 13.06 -31.30
N GLN A 281 17.80 12.75 -30.38
CA GLN A 281 17.54 11.79 -29.32
C GLN A 281 16.50 12.30 -28.31
N ALA A 282 16.53 13.58 -27.97
CA ALA A 282 15.54 14.20 -27.08
C ALA A 282 14.14 14.18 -27.69
N GLU A 283 14.01 14.52 -28.96
CA GLU A 283 12.75 14.41 -29.71
C GLU A 283 12.26 12.96 -29.75
N GLN A 284 13.13 12.00 -30.06
CA GLN A 284 12.79 10.59 -30.13
C GLN A 284 12.32 10.06 -28.77
N ALA A 285 13.03 10.37 -27.69
CA ALA A 285 12.62 9.99 -26.33
C ALA A 285 11.23 10.54 -25.99
N ALA A 286 10.98 11.81 -26.31
CA ALA A 286 9.68 12.45 -26.08
C ALA A 286 8.55 11.76 -26.86
N ARG A 287 8.79 11.38 -28.12
CA ARG A 287 7.80 10.65 -28.95
C ARG A 287 7.45 9.26 -28.40
N LEU A 288 8.40 8.62 -27.71
CA LEU A 288 8.20 7.29 -27.13
C LEU A 288 7.67 7.33 -25.68
N SER A 289 7.83 8.46 -25.00
CA SER A 289 7.67 8.58 -23.55
C SER A 289 6.28 8.21 -23.00
N LYS A 290 5.23 8.28 -23.81
CA LYS A 290 3.84 7.99 -23.41
C LYS A 290 3.24 6.77 -24.11
N ALA A 291 3.99 6.13 -24.99
CA ALA A 291 3.48 5.05 -25.81
C ALA A 291 3.10 3.81 -25.00
N ASP A 292 3.86 3.52 -23.92
CA ASP A 292 3.63 2.39 -23.05
C ASP A 292 2.29 2.44 -22.28
N LEU A 293 1.63 3.60 -22.22
CA LEU A 293 0.25 3.74 -21.73
C LEU A 293 -0.75 2.87 -22.51
N ALA A 294 -0.44 2.57 -23.77
CA ALA A 294 -1.27 1.73 -24.63
C ALA A 294 -0.84 0.25 -24.62
N SER A 295 0.17 -0.12 -23.81
CA SER A 295 0.60 -1.50 -23.64
C SER A 295 -0.32 -2.27 -22.68
N GLY A 296 -0.37 -3.60 -22.83
CA GLY A 296 -1.10 -4.46 -21.92
C GLY A 296 -0.53 -4.45 -20.51
N MET A 297 0.80 -4.43 -20.40
CA MET A 297 1.50 -4.41 -19.12
C MET A 297 1.18 -3.15 -18.30
N VAL A 298 1.20 -1.97 -18.90
CA VAL A 298 0.87 -0.72 -18.19
C VAL A 298 -0.65 -0.61 -17.95
N GLY A 299 -1.46 -1.25 -18.77
CA GLY A 299 -2.90 -1.39 -18.53
C GLY A 299 -3.20 -2.16 -17.22
N GLU A 300 -2.44 -3.23 -16.96
CA GLU A 300 -2.56 -4.03 -15.72
C GLU A 300 -1.81 -3.37 -14.53
N PHE A 301 -0.64 -2.80 -14.79
CA PHE A 301 0.23 -2.17 -13.79
C PHE A 301 0.52 -0.69 -14.12
N PRO A 302 -0.43 0.21 -13.86
CA PRO A 302 -0.27 1.64 -14.19
C PRO A 302 0.94 2.31 -13.55
N GLU A 303 1.42 1.79 -12.43
CA GLU A 303 2.59 2.28 -11.70
C GLU A 303 3.91 2.07 -12.47
N LEU A 304 3.91 1.15 -13.44
CA LEU A 304 5.07 0.85 -14.27
C LEU A 304 5.18 1.73 -15.53
N GLN A 305 4.31 2.73 -15.68
CA GLN A 305 4.38 3.71 -16.74
C GLN A 305 5.76 4.38 -16.79
N GLY A 306 6.34 4.47 -17.97
CA GLY A 306 7.70 4.92 -18.19
C GLY A 306 8.75 3.82 -17.99
N ILE A 307 8.70 3.09 -16.89
CA ILE A 307 9.62 1.97 -16.63
C ILE A 307 9.52 0.93 -17.75
N MET A 308 8.30 0.51 -18.08
CA MET A 308 8.05 -0.44 -19.16
C MET A 308 8.43 0.16 -20.52
N GLY A 309 8.11 1.43 -20.76
CA GLY A 309 8.55 2.15 -21.95
C GLY A 309 10.06 2.09 -22.14
N GLY A 310 10.84 2.23 -21.09
CA GLY A 310 12.30 2.10 -21.11
C GLY A 310 12.77 0.69 -21.48
N TYR A 311 12.16 -0.36 -20.95
CA TYR A 311 12.44 -1.73 -21.34
C TYR A 311 12.11 -2.00 -22.81
N TYR A 312 10.93 -1.61 -23.25
CA TYR A 312 10.51 -1.77 -24.65
C TYR A 312 11.37 -0.97 -25.60
N ALA A 313 11.83 0.23 -25.22
CA ALA A 313 12.74 1.03 -26.03
C ALA A 313 14.08 0.32 -26.25
N ARG A 314 14.66 -0.29 -25.22
CA ARG A 314 15.89 -1.09 -25.36
C ARG A 314 15.69 -2.30 -26.27
N LEU A 315 14.57 -3.03 -26.09
CA LEU A 315 14.22 -4.18 -26.94
C LEU A 315 14.00 -3.77 -28.40
N ALA A 316 13.50 -2.56 -28.64
CA ALA A 316 13.33 -1.99 -29.98
C ALA A 316 14.64 -1.41 -30.56
N GLY A 317 15.79 -1.60 -29.89
CA GLY A 317 17.10 -1.14 -30.36
C GLY A 317 17.33 0.36 -30.24
N GLN A 318 16.56 1.07 -29.42
CA GLN A 318 16.80 2.50 -29.17
C GLN A 318 18.10 2.70 -28.38
N PRO A 319 18.82 3.82 -28.61
CA PRO A 319 19.98 4.17 -27.79
C PRO A 319 19.66 4.20 -26.31
N ASP A 320 20.62 3.82 -25.45
CA ASP A 320 20.43 3.81 -24.00
C ASP A 320 19.97 5.16 -23.45
N ALA A 321 20.50 6.27 -23.96
CA ALA A 321 20.09 7.61 -23.55
C ALA A 321 18.58 7.86 -23.83
N VAL A 322 18.07 7.38 -24.97
CA VAL A 322 16.65 7.47 -25.31
C VAL A 322 15.82 6.58 -24.39
N ALA A 323 16.24 5.33 -24.18
CA ALA A 323 15.53 4.39 -23.33
C ALA A 323 15.51 4.85 -21.86
N ASP A 324 16.61 5.40 -21.35
CA ASP A 324 16.68 5.96 -20.00
C ASP A 324 15.80 7.20 -19.86
N ALA A 325 15.78 8.09 -20.85
CA ALA A 325 14.89 9.25 -20.84
C ALA A 325 13.40 8.84 -20.85
N VAL A 326 13.04 7.81 -21.62
CA VAL A 326 11.67 7.23 -21.60
C VAL A 326 11.36 6.65 -20.23
N ARG A 327 12.29 5.91 -19.60
CA ARG A 327 12.09 5.34 -18.26
C ARG A 327 11.89 6.42 -17.20
N ASP A 328 12.69 7.49 -17.25
CA ASP A 328 12.87 8.44 -16.15
C ASP A 328 12.05 9.73 -16.28
N HIS A 329 11.25 9.88 -17.35
CA HIS A 329 10.53 11.13 -17.64
C HIS A 329 9.47 11.52 -16.58
N TYR A 330 9.17 10.64 -15.63
CA TYR A 330 8.32 10.95 -14.47
C TYR A 330 9.10 11.25 -13.20
N LYS A 331 10.41 10.97 -13.15
CA LYS A 331 11.19 11.07 -11.91
C LYS A 331 11.39 12.50 -11.39
N PRO A 332 11.80 13.48 -12.19
CA PRO A 332 11.90 14.85 -11.67
C PRO A 332 10.53 15.47 -11.59
N CYS A 333 9.87 15.26 -10.46
CA CYS A 333 8.55 15.83 -10.20
C CYS A 333 8.61 17.33 -9.91
N LEU A 334 9.66 17.80 -9.21
CA LEU A 334 9.88 19.17 -8.78
C LEU A 334 11.37 19.51 -8.88
N LEU A 335 11.71 20.79 -9.12
CA LEU A 335 13.08 21.28 -9.27
C LEU A 335 14.00 21.01 -8.06
N TYR A 336 13.43 20.65 -6.90
CA TYR A 336 14.13 20.40 -5.63
C TYR A 336 13.91 18.98 -5.09
N THR A 337 13.41 18.07 -5.90
CA THR A 337 13.26 16.64 -5.57
C THR A 337 14.16 15.77 -6.46
N SER A 338 15.42 16.11 -6.52
CA SER A 338 16.43 15.28 -7.18
C SER A 338 17.05 14.29 -6.21
#